data_20b7db657aae91c249067e2d2d5f2810
#
_entry.id   20b7db657aae91c249067e2d2d5f2810
#
_cell.length_a   1.000
_cell.length_b   1.000
_cell.length_c   1.000
_cell.angle_alpha   90.00
_cell.angle_beta   90.00
_cell.angle_gamma   90.00
#
_symmetry.space_group_name_H-M   'P 1'
#
loop_
_entity.id
_entity.type
_entity.pdbx_description
1 polymer ?
#
loop_
_entity_poly.entity_id
_entity_poly.type
_entity_poly.pdbx_seq_one_letter_code
_entity_poly.pdbx_strand_id
1 'polypeptide(L)'
;MGTIVEKRLADGKVKFKAVVRLKKADLGNFSSSKTFSKKSLATTWIKKIEAEFAESPEKFFQKQEDEVVYPTLKEAIEYYIDKNGKNFARTKTSSLRHLAKYPIGEITLDQLKGTDIYNFAEMRGTGEYSAEGNPLNPATIKKDLAHLKVVLKNARRGRGFKILDTLLEDYDEVIKQLIEDRIIGRSTPRTHLPTSDELQRLTSFFYKNWRRKAGTTPMHLVMWFALTSGRRQAEICSLRLINWKKSNNTWLVENLKDPNKRKIDRLMKITPECMEVIEEVLKPDTRKRMLELGYSDQLLFPLDSKTIGTYFTRACHILGIQGLRFHDLRHEAATRYAEDGFTVPQLEQITLHSSWNTLRRYVNIHHRDDRLTFKEAIEVAEKEFDEWYGGFSERQRYVAKIDYIEAADI
;
A
#
# COMPACT_ATOMS: atom_id res chain seq x y z
N MET A 1 47.49 -32.88 -25.78
CA MET A 1 48.71 -32.08 -26.04
C MET A 1 48.43 -30.62 -25.86
N GLY A 2 49.29 -29.95 -25.10
CA GLY A 2 49.20 -28.51 -24.87
C GLY A 2 49.90 -27.70 -25.95
N THR A 3 49.32 -26.55 -26.29
CA THR A 3 49.85 -25.61 -27.29
C THR A 3 49.99 -24.23 -26.65
N ILE A 4 51.09 -23.52 -26.99
CA ILE A 4 51.30 -22.15 -26.54
C ILE A 4 51.19 -21.22 -27.74
N VAL A 5 50.29 -20.22 -27.66
CA VAL A 5 50.08 -19.18 -28.66
C VAL A 5 50.61 -17.87 -28.10
N GLU A 6 51.54 -17.25 -28.82
CA GLU A 6 52.07 -15.94 -28.48
C GLU A 6 51.10 -14.83 -29.01
N LYS A 7 50.73 -13.93 -28.11
CA LYS A 7 49.83 -12.81 -28.44
C LYS A 7 50.53 -11.50 -28.06
N ARG A 8 50.74 -10.63 -29.04
CA ARG A 8 51.22 -9.25 -28.84
C ARG A 8 50.04 -8.35 -28.56
N LEU A 9 50.12 -7.59 -27.50
CA LEU A 9 49.10 -6.59 -27.12
C LEU A 9 49.45 -5.25 -27.76
N ALA A 10 48.46 -4.34 -27.85
CA ALA A 10 48.60 -3.01 -28.44
C ALA A 10 49.66 -2.13 -27.75
N ASP A 11 49.98 -2.43 -26.46
CA ASP A 11 51.04 -1.77 -25.67
C ASP A 11 52.44 -2.38 -25.85
N GLY A 12 52.62 -3.23 -26.87
CA GLY A 12 53.91 -3.89 -27.18
C GLY A 12 54.31 -5.08 -26.30
N LYS A 13 53.53 -5.39 -25.24
CA LYS A 13 53.82 -6.51 -24.37
C LYS A 13 53.39 -7.82 -24.98
N VAL A 14 54.21 -8.84 -24.78
CA VAL A 14 53.93 -10.21 -25.24
C VAL A 14 53.35 -11.05 -24.13
N LYS A 15 52.23 -11.70 -24.41
CA LYS A 15 51.59 -12.68 -23.53
C LYS A 15 51.51 -14.05 -24.19
N PHE A 16 51.62 -15.10 -23.38
CA PHE A 16 51.65 -16.48 -23.82
C PHE A 16 50.33 -17.16 -23.38
N LYS A 17 49.47 -17.49 -24.33
CA LYS A 17 48.23 -18.25 -24.06
C LYS A 17 48.55 -19.76 -24.20
N ALA A 18 48.57 -20.46 -23.07
CA ALA A 18 48.60 -21.91 -23.03
C ALA A 18 47.22 -22.47 -23.27
N VAL A 19 47.09 -23.46 -24.14
CA VAL A 19 45.83 -24.19 -24.41
C VAL A 19 46.14 -25.69 -24.27
N VAL A 20 45.44 -26.37 -23.39
CA VAL A 20 45.52 -27.82 -23.23
C VAL A 20 44.24 -28.46 -23.73
N ARG A 21 44.37 -29.43 -24.63
CA ARG A 21 43.25 -30.24 -25.14
C ARG A 21 43.61 -31.72 -24.89
N LEU A 22 42.79 -32.37 -24.08
CA LEU A 22 42.98 -33.73 -23.68
C LEU A 22 41.74 -34.54 -24.06
N LYS A 23 41.92 -35.77 -24.51
CA LYS A 23 40.84 -36.62 -24.93
C LYS A 23 41.02 -38.00 -24.25
N LYS A 24 39.94 -38.54 -23.70
CA LYS A 24 39.88 -39.92 -23.22
C LYS A 24 38.64 -40.57 -23.84
N ALA A 25 38.81 -41.77 -24.38
CA ALA A 25 37.77 -42.41 -25.19
C ALA A 25 36.42 -42.53 -24.46
N ASP A 26 36.45 -42.88 -23.19
CA ASP A 26 35.26 -43.18 -22.40
C ASP A 26 34.70 -41.96 -21.65
N LEU A 27 35.46 -40.84 -21.55
CA LEU A 27 35.09 -39.66 -20.75
C LEU A 27 34.88 -38.38 -21.56
N GLY A 28 35.29 -38.34 -22.84
CA GLY A 28 35.10 -37.22 -23.74
C GLY A 28 36.32 -36.30 -23.93
N ASN A 29 36.08 -35.01 -24.24
CA ASN A 29 37.13 -34.03 -24.55
C ASN A 29 37.19 -32.97 -23.45
N PHE A 30 38.37 -32.72 -22.90
CA PHE A 30 38.66 -31.62 -21.98
C PHE A 30 39.46 -30.53 -22.71
N SER A 31 39.12 -29.29 -22.50
CA SER A 31 39.85 -28.13 -23.02
C SER A 31 39.94 -27.05 -21.97
N SER A 32 41.16 -26.59 -21.70
CA SER A 32 41.38 -25.44 -20.79
C SER A 32 42.43 -24.50 -21.38
N SER A 33 42.34 -23.21 -21.07
CA SER A 33 43.34 -22.24 -21.49
C SER A 33 43.61 -21.20 -20.43
N LYS A 34 44.90 -20.81 -20.28
CA LYS A 34 45.33 -19.75 -19.36
C LYS A 34 46.41 -18.90 -20.00
N THR A 35 46.42 -17.59 -19.70
CA THR A 35 47.36 -16.63 -20.30
C THR A 35 48.42 -16.23 -19.25
N PHE A 36 49.69 -16.26 -19.64
CA PHE A 36 50.83 -15.99 -18.79
C PHE A 36 51.70 -14.84 -19.37
N SER A 37 52.48 -14.22 -18.48
CA SER A 37 53.42 -13.16 -18.86
C SER A 37 54.75 -13.71 -19.40
N LYS A 38 55.09 -14.98 -19.08
CA LYS A 38 56.34 -15.65 -19.52
C LYS A 38 56.00 -17.00 -20.12
N LYS A 39 56.75 -17.39 -21.18
CA LYS A 39 56.60 -18.65 -21.90
C LYS A 39 56.89 -19.86 -20.98
N SER A 40 57.89 -19.74 -20.08
CA SER A 40 58.23 -20.78 -19.10
C SER A 40 57.04 -21.12 -18.19
N LEU A 41 56.32 -20.12 -17.69
CA LEU A 41 55.12 -20.34 -16.84
C LEU A 41 54.01 -21.03 -17.62
N ALA A 42 53.81 -20.71 -18.87
CA ALA A 42 52.87 -21.38 -19.74
C ALA A 42 53.19 -22.85 -19.94
N THR A 43 54.48 -23.15 -20.16
CA THR A 43 54.99 -24.53 -20.31
C THR A 43 54.81 -25.35 -19.01
N THR A 44 55.19 -24.76 -17.90
CA THR A 44 55.01 -25.41 -16.58
C THR A 44 53.54 -25.73 -16.27
N TRP A 45 52.65 -24.80 -16.60
CA TRP A 45 51.24 -25.01 -16.40
C TRP A 45 50.69 -26.13 -17.29
N ILE A 46 51.11 -26.21 -18.57
CA ILE A 46 50.73 -27.32 -19.46
C ILE A 46 51.16 -28.66 -18.88
N LYS A 47 52.44 -28.75 -18.51
CA LYS A 47 53.00 -29.99 -17.94
C LYS A 47 52.26 -30.43 -16.67
N LYS A 48 51.91 -29.46 -15.81
CA LYS A 48 51.16 -29.74 -14.60
C LYS A 48 49.78 -30.32 -14.92
N ILE A 49 49.03 -29.71 -15.84
CA ILE A 49 47.69 -30.18 -16.24
C ILE A 49 47.77 -31.56 -16.92
N GLU A 50 48.75 -31.77 -17.76
CA GLU A 50 48.95 -33.08 -18.42
C GLU A 50 49.33 -34.19 -17.45
N ALA A 51 50.14 -33.89 -16.42
CA ALA A 51 50.49 -34.82 -15.36
C ALA A 51 49.28 -35.15 -14.46
N GLU A 52 48.54 -34.13 -14.00
CA GLU A 52 47.32 -34.32 -13.21
C GLU A 52 46.26 -35.13 -13.98
N PHE A 53 46.15 -34.91 -15.31
CA PHE A 53 45.24 -35.67 -16.15
C PHE A 53 45.68 -37.13 -16.31
N ALA A 54 46.96 -37.39 -16.39
CA ALA A 54 47.52 -38.77 -16.46
C ALA A 54 47.25 -39.54 -15.17
N GLU A 55 47.32 -38.85 -14.02
CA GLU A 55 47.14 -39.46 -12.70
C GLU A 55 45.66 -39.66 -12.35
N SER A 56 44.78 -38.71 -12.67
CA SER A 56 43.38 -38.74 -12.28
C SER A 56 42.48 -38.07 -13.38
N PRO A 57 42.26 -38.74 -14.54
CA PRO A 57 41.51 -38.17 -15.64
C PRO A 57 40.06 -37.80 -15.24
N GLU A 58 39.46 -38.58 -14.37
CA GLU A 58 38.05 -38.45 -13.97
C GLU A 58 37.75 -37.10 -13.30
N LYS A 59 38.71 -36.53 -12.58
CA LYS A 59 38.56 -35.18 -11.98
C LYS A 59 38.32 -34.05 -12.98
N PHE A 60 38.79 -34.20 -14.21
CA PHE A 60 38.64 -33.21 -15.27
C PHE A 60 37.29 -33.27 -16.00
N PHE A 61 36.61 -34.43 -15.86
CA PHE A 61 35.30 -34.64 -16.45
C PHE A 61 34.17 -34.64 -15.42
N GLN A 62 34.49 -34.72 -14.12
CA GLN A 62 33.54 -34.35 -13.11
C GLN A 62 33.18 -32.89 -13.39
N LYS A 63 31.97 -32.63 -13.84
CA LYS A 63 31.38 -31.30 -13.66
C LYS A 63 31.56 -31.01 -12.19
N GLN A 64 32.33 -29.98 -11.86
CA GLN A 64 32.04 -29.29 -10.61
C GLN A 64 30.56 -28.91 -10.75
N GLU A 65 29.68 -29.70 -10.16
CA GLU A 65 28.42 -29.14 -9.71
C GLU A 65 28.91 -28.06 -8.74
N ASP A 66 28.99 -26.82 -9.25
CA ASP A 66 28.98 -25.66 -8.39
C ASP A 66 27.83 -25.97 -7.43
N GLU A 67 28.13 -26.08 -6.15
CA GLU A 67 27.14 -26.22 -5.09
C GLU A 67 26.16 -25.06 -5.36
N VAL A 68 25.01 -25.35 -5.99
CA VAL A 68 24.02 -24.35 -6.35
C VAL A 68 23.42 -23.95 -5.02
N VAL A 69 23.98 -22.90 -4.43
CA VAL A 69 23.47 -22.31 -3.21
C VAL A 69 22.13 -21.68 -3.58
N TYR A 70 21.07 -22.35 -3.21
CA TYR A 70 19.71 -21.85 -3.41
C TYR A 70 19.44 -20.74 -2.39
N PRO A 71 19.00 -19.57 -2.82
CA PRO A 71 18.66 -18.51 -1.90
C PRO A 71 17.44 -18.91 -1.07
N THR A 72 17.39 -18.39 0.15
CA THR A 72 16.21 -18.47 0.99
C THR A 72 15.08 -17.61 0.39
N LEU A 73 13.84 -17.88 0.79
CA LEU A 73 12.70 -17.04 0.39
C LEU A 73 12.90 -15.58 0.84
N LYS A 74 13.52 -15.35 2.00
CA LYS A 74 13.88 -14.03 2.50
C LYS A 74 14.83 -13.30 1.56
N GLU A 75 15.91 -13.95 1.15
CA GLU A 75 16.87 -13.37 0.20
C GLU A 75 16.22 -13.07 -1.16
N ALA A 76 15.34 -13.93 -1.64
CA ALA A 76 14.57 -13.71 -2.86
C ALA A 76 13.62 -12.51 -2.73
N ILE A 77 12.98 -12.32 -1.56
CA ILE A 77 12.13 -11.16 -1.27
C ILE A 77 12.96 -9.88 -1.22
N GLU A 78 14.06 -9.87 -0.49
CA GLU A 78 14.94 -8.71 -0.36
C GLU A 78 15.48 -8.29 -1.72
N TYR A 79 15.95 -9.24 -2.51
CA TYR A 79 16.38 -9.01 -3.89
C TYR A 79 15.25 -8.39 -4.74
N TYR A 80 14.03 -8.94 -4.65
CA TYR A 80 12.90 -8.43 -5.40
C TYR A 80 12.53 -7.01 -4.99
N ILE A 81 12.62 -6.68 -3.70
CA ILE A 81 12.40 -5.33 -3.18
C ILE A 81 13.49 -4.38 -3.67
N ASP A 82 14.76 -4.77 -3.61
CA ASP A 82 15.87 -3.95 -4.04
C ASP A 82 15.74 -3.53 -5.52
N LYS A 83 15.46 -4.48 -6.38
CA LYS A 83 15.33 -4.25 -7.83
C LYS A 83 14.09 -3.48 -8.23
N ASN A 84 12.94 -3.73 -7.58
CA ASN A 84 11.63 -3.26 -8.05
C ASN A 84 10.95 -2.32 -7.05
N GLY A 85 11.45 -2.22 -5.83
CA GLY A 85 10.79 -1.56 -4.69
C GLY A 85 10.52 -0.08 -4.88
N LYS A 86 11.34 0.62 -5.68
CA LYS A 86 11.11 2.05 -6.03
C LYS A 86 9.72 2.29 -6.61
N ASN A 87 9.14 1.27 -7.25
CA ASN A 87 7.82 1.33 -7.88
C ASN A 87 6.70 0.73 -7.03
N PHE A 88 6.99 0.25 -5.82
CA PHE A 88 5.97 -0.40 -4.99
C PHE A 88 5.16 0.61 -4.18
N ALA A 89 3.88 0.27 -3.94
CA ALA A 89 3.13 0.93 -2.88
C ALA A 89 3.71 0.51 -1.52
N ARG A 90 3.72 1.43 -0.55
CA ARG A 90 4.22 1.21 0.82
C ARG A 90 3.69 -0.10 1.44
N THR A 91 2.41 -0.39 1.23
CA THR A 91 1.77 -1.62 1.75
C THR A 91 2.37 -2.89 1.18
N LYS A 92 2.77 -2.92 -0.11
CA LYS A 92 3.40 -4.09 -0.73
C LYS A 92 4.78 -4.35 -0.13
N THR A 93 5.59 -3.31 0.01
CA THR A 93 6.92 -3.44 0.63
C THR A 93 6.82 -3.89 2.08
N SER A 94 5.87 -3.32 2.84
CA SER A 94 5.63 -3.74 4.23
C SER A 94 5.19 -5.20 4.33
N SER A 95 4.23 -5.63 3.50
CA SER A 95 3.77 -7.02 3.44
C SER A 95 4.91 -8.00 3.13
N LEU A 96 5.72 -7.69 2.11
CA LEU A 96 6.86 -8.54 1.74
C LEU A 96 7.93 -8.61 2.84
N ARG A 97 8.28 -7.48 3.46
CA ARG A 97 9.24 -7.48 4.59
C ARG A 97 8.70 -8.22 5.81
N HIS A 98 7.39 -8.15 6.02
CA HIS A 98 6.75 -8.93 7.08
C HIS A 98 6.87 -10.43 6.79
N LEU A 99 6.54 -10.85 5.58
CA LEU A 99 6.63 -12.25 5.15
C LEU A 99 8.06 -12.80 5.29
N ALA A 100 9.08 -12.02 4.96
CA ALA A 100 10.48 -12.39 5.11
C ALA A 100 10.93 -12.64 6.56
N LYS A 101 10.17 -12.16 7.56
CA LYS A 101 10.49 -12.34 9.00
C LYS A 101 9.94 -13.62 9.61
N TYR A 102 9.02 -14.30 8.92
CA TYR A 102 8.44 -15.54 9.42
C TYR A 102 9.31 -16.76 9.07
N PRO A 103 9.14 -17.90 9.76
CA PRO A 103 9.92 -19.10 9.50
C PRO A 103 9.96 -19.54 8.04
N ILE A 104 8.89 -19.34 7.29
CA ILE A 104 8.84 -19.60 5.85
C ILE A 104 9.92 -18.81 5.07
N GLY A 105 10.35 -17.65 5.59
CA GLY A 105 11.40 -16.83 4.99
C GLY A 105 12.77 -17.48 4.99
N GLU A 106 13.05 -18.37 5.92
CA GLU A 106 14.34 -19.06 6.08
C GLU A 106 14.41 -20.34 5.22
N ILE A 107 13.31 -20.77 4.61
CA ILE A 107 13.28 -21.96 3.73
C ILE A 107 13.95 -21.59 2.39
N THR A 108 14.84 -22.44 1.89
CA THR A 108 15.47 -22.26 0.58
C THR A 108 14.46 -22.54 -0.55
N LEU A 109 14.63 -21.86 -1.68
CA LEU A 109 13.64 -21.92 -2.78
C LEU A 109 13.52 -23.31 -3.41
N ASP A 110 14.55 -24.15 -3.32
CA ASP A 110 14.55 -25.53 -3.78
C ASP A 110 13.82 -26.49 -2.84
N GLN A 111 13.65 -26.10 -1.57
CA GLN A 111 12.96 -26.89 -0.56
C GLN A 111 11.55 -26.40 -0.24
N LEU A 112 11.21 -25.17 -0.66
CA LEU A 112 9.90 -24.57 -0.40
C LEU A 112 8.79 -25.35 -1.11
N LYS A 113 7.81 -25.83 -0.34
CA LYS A 113 6.67 -26.65 -0.80
C LYS A 113 5.36 -25.92 -0.62
N GLY A 114 4.32 -26.43 -1.31
CA GLY A 114 2.95 -25.95 -1.11
C GLY A 114 2.46 -26.04 0.33
N THR A 115 2.85 -27.11 1.04
CA THR A 115 2.52 -27.29 2.47
C THR A 115 3.07 -26.20 3.37
N ASP A 116 4.25 -25.64 3.08
CA ASP A 116 4.83 -24.54 3.86
C ASP A 116 4.03 -23.26 3.66
N ILE A 117 3.51 -23.05 2.45
CA ILE A 117 2.64 -21.92 2.12
C ILE A 117 1.30 -22.06 2.82
N TYR A 118 0.73 -23.27 2.87
CA TYR A 118 -0.50 -23.56 3.58
C TYR A 118 -0.37 -23.28 5.07
N ASN A 119 0.64 -23.88 5.73
CA ASN A 119 0.91 -23.71 7.14
C ASN A 119 1.14 -22.25 7.51
N PHE A 120 1.90 -21.51 6.68
CA PHE A 120 2.08 -20.06 6.88
C PHE A 120 0.74 -19.32 6.88
N ALA A 121 -0.15 -19.63 5.94
CA ALA A 121 -1.45 -18.98 5.86
C ALA A 121 -2.35 -19.31 7.07
N GLU A 122 -2.34 -20.56 7.51
CA GLU A 122 -3.10 -21.04 8.67
C GLU A 122 -2.62 -20.35 9.97
N MET A 123 -1.34 -20.34 10.24
CA MET A 123 -0.74 -19.67 11.41
C MET A 123 -1.01 -18.16 11.43
N ARG A 124 -1.10 -17.54 10.25
CA ARG A 124 -1.54 -16.13 10.13
C ARG A 124 -3.03 -15.97 10.44
N GLY A 125 -3.83 -16.96 10.08
CA GLY A 125 -5.28 -16.98 10.33
C GLY A 125 -5.65 -17.23 11.78
N THR A 126 -4.85 -18.03 12.50
CA THR A 126 -5.04 -18.30 13.92
C THR A 126 -4.52 -17.19 14.84
N GLY A 127 -3.67 -16.31 14.33
CA GLY A 127 -3.03 -15.25 15.12
C GLY A 127 -1.74 -15.68 15.81
N GLU A 128 -1.25 -16.88 15.57
CA GLU A 128 -0.02 -17.42 16.19
C GLU A 128 1.20 -16.52 15.96
N TYR A 129 1.25 -15.85 14.81
CA TYR A 129 2.32 -14.88 14.50
C TYR A 129 1.99 -13.44 14.90
N SER A 130 0.91 -13.21 15.62
CA SER A 130 0.59 -11.89 16.16
C SER A 130 1.10 -11.77 17.59
N ALA A 131 1.77 -10.69 17.93
CA ALA A 131 2.21 -10.41 19.30
C ALA A 131 1.05 -10.36 20.32
N GLU A 132 -0.16 -10.05 19.83
CA GLU A 132 -1.38 -9.95 20.62
C GLU A 132 -2.31 -11.17 20.44
N GLY A 133 -1.89 -12.20 19.69
CA GLY A 133 -2.71 -13.36 19.38
C GLY A 133 -3.92 -13.11 18.48
N ASN A 134 -3.97 -11.93 17.84
CA ASN A 134 -5.11 -11.55 17.00
C ASN A 134 -5.03 -12.19 15.61
N PRO A 135 -6.09 -12.93 15.19
CA PRO A 135 -6.16 -13.51 13.86
C PRO A 135 -6.21 -12.43 12.78
N LEU A 136 -5.54 -12.67 11.65
CA LEU A 136 -5.62 -11.78 10.52
C LEU A 136 -6.85 -12.02 9.67
N ASN A 137 -7.34 -10.93 9.08
CA ASN A 137 -8.44 -11.02 8.13
C ASN A 137 -8.05 -11.88 6.91
N PRO A 138 -8.89 -12.85 6.48
CA PRO A 138 -8.66 -13.71 5.32
C PRO A 138 -8.25 -12.98 4.04
N ALA A 139 -8.78 -11.78 3.80
CA ALA A 139 -8.41 -10.97 2.63
C ALA A 139 -6.99 -10.39 2.73
N THR A 140 -6.47 -10.16 3.94
CA THR A 140 -5.09 -9.71 4.15
C THR A 140 -4.12 -10.84 3.86
N ILE A 141 -4.39 -12.04 4.36
CA ILE A 141 -3.58 -13.24 4.10
C ILE A 141 -3.55 -13.52 2.59
N LYS A 142 -4.70 -13.50 1.93
CA LYS A 142 -4.78 -13.67 0.46
C LYS A 142 -3.91 -12.67 -0.31
N LYS A 143 -3.86 -11.43 0.16
CA LYS A 143 -3.02 -10.39 -0.45
C LYS A 143 -1.54 -10.63 -0.22
N ASP A 144 -1.15 -11.08 0.97
CA ASP A 144 0.24 -11.44 1.29
C ASP A 144 0.71 -12.59 0.39
N LEU A 145 -0.11 -13.63 0.25
CA LEU A 145 0.16 -14.75 -0.66
C LEU A 145 0.25 -14.30 -2.14
N ALA A 146 -0.62 -13.39 -2.58
CA ALA A 146 -0.51 -12.85 -3.93
C ALA A 146 0.81 -12.11 -4.17
N HIS A 147 1.35 -11.43 -3.17
CA HIS A 147 2.68 -10.81 -3.24
C HIS A 147 3.78 -11.86 -3.29
N LEU A 148 3.67 -12.95 -2.49
CA LEU A 148 4.58 -14.09 -2.52
C LEU A 148 4.65 -14.71 -3.93
N LYS A 149 3.51 -14.99 -4.56
CA LYS A 149 3.47 -15.52 -5.93
C LYS A 149 4.28 -14.70 -6.92
N VAL A 150 4.20 -13.36 -6.80
CA VAL A 150 4.97 -12.46 -7.67
C VAL A 150 6.47 -12.58 -7.42
N VAL A 151 6.91 -12.74 -6.16
CA VAL A 151 8.32 -12.97 -5.82
C VAL A 151 8.80 -14.27 -6.45
N LEU A 152 8.08 -15.38 -6.25
CA LEU A 152 8.42 -16.70 -6.81
C LEU A 152 8.51 -16.67 -8.35
N LYS A 153 7.54 -16.01 -9.02
CA LYS A 153 7.59 -15.82 -10.47
C LYS A 153 8.79 -14.99 -10.93
N ASN A 154 9.17 -13.97 -10.15
CA ASN A 154 10.33 -13.13 -10.45
C ASN A 154 11.64 -13.91 -10.24
N ALA A 155 11.76 -14.68 -9.17
CA ALA A 155 12.90 -15.55 -8.90
C ALA A 155 13.15 -16.54 -10.06
N ARG A 156 12.08 -17.22 -10.53
CA ARG A 156 12.16 -18.17 -11.66
C ARG A 156 12.55 -17.50 -12.98
N ARG A 157 11.90 -16.39 -13.34
CA ARG A 157 12.05 -15.76 -14.68
C ARG A 157 13.26 -14.85 -14.79
N GLY A 158 13.65 -14.19 -13.71
CA GLY A 158 14.56 -13.05 -13.79
C GLY A 158 15.99 -13.35 -13.45
N ARG A 159 16.33 -14.51 -12.80
CA ARG A 159 17.66 -14.71 -12.21
C ARG A 159 18.21 -16.10 -12.27
N GLY A 160 17.52 -17.04 -12.88
CA GLY A 160 17.99 -18.40 -12.91
C GLY A 160 18.03 -19.07 -11.52
N PHE A 161 17.34 -18.49 -10.52
CA PHE A 161 17.09 -19.21 -9.28
C PHE A 161 16.24 -20.44 -9.61
N LYS A 162 16.79 -21.61 -9.41
CA LYS A 162 16.00 -22.82 -9.51
C LYS A 162 15.00 -22.78 -8.36
N ILE A 163 13.73 -22.76 -8.69
CA ILE A 163 12.63 -23.13 -7.79
C ILE A 163 12.14 -24.49 -8.25
N LEU A 164 11.55 -25.26 -7.35
CA LEU A 164 10.89 -26.50 -7.75
C LEU A 164 9.94 -26.20 -8.92
N ASP A 165 10.04 -26.99 -9.99
CA ASP A 165 9.22 -26.74 -11.19
C ASP A 165 7.74 -26.82 -10.88
N THR A 166 7.34 -27.69 -9.95
CA THR A 166 5.98 -27.88 -9.45
C THR A 166 5.53 -26.78 -8.51
N LEU A 167 6.42 -26.00 -7.87
CA LEU A 167 6.05 -25.07 -6.80
C LEU A 167 4.96 -24.06 -7.19
N LEU A 168 4.96 -23.58 -8.45
CA LEU A 168 3.94 -22.63 -8.90
C LEU A 168 2.59 -23.29 -9.18
N GLU A 169 2.59 -24.58 -9.53
CA GLU A 169 1.39 -25.39 -9.71
C GLU A 169 0.83 -25.76 -8.35
N ASP A 170 1.67 -26.27 -7.46
CA ASP A 170 1.34 -26.55 -6.06
C ASP A 170 0.79 -25.30 -5.36
N TYR A 171 1.37 -24.13 -5.64
CA TYR A 171 0.87 -22.86 -5.13
C TYR A 171 -0.59 -22.60 -5.51
N ASP A 172 -0.96 -22.84 -6.77
CA ASP A 172 -2.32 -22.59 -7.24
C ASP A 172 -3.33 -23.58 -6.64
N GLU A 173 -2.91 -24.82 -6.36
CA GLU A 173 -3.72 -25.81 -5.64
C GLU A 173 -3.90 -25.42 -4.16
N VAL A 174 -2.82 -25.04 -3.50
CA VAL A 174 -2.87 -24.56 -2.11
C VAL A 174 -3.80 -23.36 -1.96
N ILE A 175 -3.78 -22.42 -2.90
CA ILE A 175 -4.70 -21.29 -2.87
C ILE A 175 -6.18 -21.73 -2.97
N LYS A 176 -6.49 -22.75 -3.74
CA LYS A 176 -7.86 -23.31 -3.82
C LYS A 176 -8.24 -23.93 -2.49
N GLN A 177 -7.38 -24.79 -1.93
CA GLN A 177 -7.61 -25.41 -0.62
C GLN A 177 -7.82 -24.36 0.49
N LEU A 178 -6.96 -23.34 0.57
CA LEU A 178 -7.10 -22.27 1.54
C LEU A 178 -8.41 -21.45 1.42
N ILE A 179 -8.98 -21.39 0.21
CA ILE A 179 -10.30 -20.77 -0.04
C ILE A 179 -11.41 -21.71 0.47
N GLU A 180 -11.33 -23.00 0.20
CA GLU A 180 -12.28 -24.02 0.64
C GLU A 180 -12.30 -24.09 2.17
N ASP A 181 -11.13 -24.05 2.82
CA ASP A 181 -10.96 -24.04 4.26
C ASP A 181 -11.28 -22.68 4.91
N ARG A 182 -11.66 -21.67 4.11
CA ARG A 182 -11.99 -20.29 4.55
C ARG A 182 -10.86 -19.54 5.28
N ILE A 183 -9.63 -20.02 5.18
CA ILE A 183 -8.44 -19.36 5.74
C ILE A 183 -8.14 -18.07 4.97
N ILE A 184 -8.37 -18.10 3.65
CA ILE A 184 -8.30 -16.90 2.82
C ILE A 184 -9.62 -16.64 2.11
N GLY A 185 -9.89 -15.37 1.80
CA GLY A 185 -11.17 -15.02 1.18
C GLY A 185 -11.19 -13.62 0.58
N ARG A 186 -12.39 -13.17 0.23
CA ARG A 186 -12.66 -11.76 -0.10
C ARG A 186 -12.97 -11.01 1.20
N SER A 187 -12.58 -9.74 1.27
CA SER A 187 -13.06 -8.91 2.38
C SER A 187 -14.56 -8.73 2.27
N THR A 188 -15.25 -8.88 3.38
CA THR A 188 -16.67 -8.54 3.47
C THR A 188 -16.83 -7.05 3.16
N PRO A 189 -17.69 -6.67 2.20
CA PRO A 189 -17.97 -5.28 1.95
C PRO A 189 -18.52 -4.63 3.22
N ARG A 190 -18.02 -3.46 3.56
CA ARG A 190 -18.58 -2.68 4.67
C ARG A 190 -19.95 -2.14 4.25
N THR A 191 -20.90 -2.32 5.13
CA THR A 191 -22.29 -1.86 4.94
C THR A 191 -22.71 -0.80 5.95
N HIS A 192 -21.83 -0.49 6.91
CA HIS A 192 -22.12 0.51 7.93
C HIS A 192 -22.19 1.90 7.29
N LEU A 193 -23.34 2.51 7.37
CA LEU A 193 -23.59 3.92 7.04
C LEU A 193 -23.83 4.67 8.35
N PRO A 194 -23.32 5.89 8.50
CA PRO A 194 -23.55 6.67 9.69
C PRO A 194 -25.03 6.99 9.84
N THR A 195 -25.55 6.90 11.05
CA THR A 195 -26.91 7.34 11.40
C THR A 195 -26.94 8.87 11.53
N SER A 196 -28.14 9.46 11.48
CA SER A 196 -28.34 10.90 11.72
C SER A 196 -27.88 11.31 13.12
N ASP A 197 -28.08 10.46 14.14
CA ASP A 197 -27.55 10.67 15.50
C ASP A 197 -26.01 10.67 15.54
N GLU A 198 -25.38 9.67 14.92
CA GLU A 198 -23.91 9.59 14.87
C GLU A 198 -23.32 10.82 14.17
N LEU A 199 -23.91 11.27 13.06
CA LEU A 199 -23.48 12.46 12.34
C LEU A 199 -23.67 13.73 13.18
N GLN A 200 -24.80 13.86 13.89
CA GLN A 200 -25.05 15.00 14.75
C GLN A 200 -24.04 15.06 15.91
N ARG A 201 -23.84 13.97 16.61
CA ARG A 201 -22.89 13.88 17.72
C ARG A 201 -21.46 14.20 17.29
N LEU A 202 -21.03 13.70 16.13
CA LEU A 202 -19.74 14.05 15.55
C LEU A 202 -19.66 15.53 15.15
N THR A 203 -20.73 16.08 14.56
CA THR A 203 -20.78 17.49 14.17
C THR A 203 -20.66 18.38 15.41
N SER A 204 -21.46 18.14 16.43
CA SER A 204 -21.45 18.90 17.68
C SER A 204 -20.10 18.82 18.39
N PHE A 205 -19.49 17.61 18.44
CA PHE A 205 -18.17 17.41 19.04
C PHE A 205 -17.08 18.19 18.29
N PHE A 206 -17.02 18.08 16.97
CA PHE A 206 -16.02 18.79 16.17
C PHE A 206 -16.26 20.29 16.13
N TYR A 207 -17.52 20.73 16.05
CA TYR A 207 -17.89 22.13 16.09
C TYR A 207 -17.50 22.77 17.43
N LYS A 208 -17.81 22.12 18.55
CA LYS A 208 -17.41 22.55 19.89
C LYS A 208 -15.91 22.71 20.03
N ASN A 209 -15.13 21.73 19.54
CA ASN A 209 -13.66 21.80 19.55
C ASN A 209 -13.15 22.96 18.67
N TRP A 210 -13.76 23.17 17.53
CA TRP A 210 -13.43 24.28 16.66
C TRP A 210 -13.74 25.63 17.32
N ARG A 211 -14.90 25.79 17.90
CA ARG A 211 -15.31 27.05 18.55
C ARG A 211 -14.45 27.40 19.78
N ARG A 212 -14.06 26.43 20.55
CA ARG A 212 -13.16 26.61 21.71
C ARG A 212 -11.75 27.00 21.33
N LYS A 213 -11.42 27.07 20.07
CA LYS A 213 -10.05 27.26 19.56
C LYS A 213 -9.06 26.17 20.03
N ALA A 214 -9.55 25.06 20.51
CA ALA A 214 -8.75 23.91 20.94
C ALA A 214 -8.11 23.17 19.77
N GLY A 215 -8.58 23.40 18.56
CA GLY A 215 -8.05 22.81 17.32
C GLY A 215 -8.12 23.82 16.18
N THR A 216 -7.13 23.70 15.30
CA THR A 216 -7.02 24.54 14.10
C THR A 216 -7.67 23.86 12.88
N THR A 217 -8.08 22.59 13.06
CA THR A 217 -8.70 21.78 12.01
C THR A 217 -10.22 21.82 12.14
N PRO A 218 -10.95 22.40 11.18
CA PRO A 218 -12.43 22.42 11.19
C PRO A 218 -12.97 21.05 10.78
N MET A 219 -12.83 20.05 11.66
CA MET A 219 -13.18 18.67 11.36
C MET A 219 -14.67 18.47 11.01
N HIS A 220 -15.59 19.29 11.55
CA HIS A 220 -16.98 19.30 11.14
C HIS A 220 -17.14 19.63 9.66
N LEU A 221 -16.41 20.63 9.13
CA LEU A 221 -16.44 20.98 7.71
C LEU A 221 -15.78 19.91 6.84
N VAL A 222 -14.65 19.33 7.30
CA VAL A 222 -13.98 18.23 6.59
C VAL A 222 -14.90 17.00 6.47
N MET A 223 -15.59 16.66 7.56
CA MET A 223 -16.55 15.56 7.61
C MET A 223 -17.71 15.78 6.64
N TRP A 224 -18.36 16.94 6.71
CA TRP A 224 -19.47 17.27 5.84
C TRP A 224 -19.05 17.42 4.37
N PHE A 225 -17.87 17.94 4.10
CA PHE A 225 -17.32 17.95 2.74
C PHE A 225 -17.10 16.53 2.20
N ALA A 226 -16.61 15.61 3.02
CA ALA A 226 -16.46 14.21 2.62
C ALA A 226 -17.81 13.57 2.31
N LEU A 227 -18.84 13.89 3.11
CA LEU A 227 -20.19 13.36 3.00
C LEU A 227 -20.95 13.93 1.79
N THR A 228 -20.70 15.19 1.42
CA THR A 228 -21.37 15.83 0.27
C THR A 228 -20.61 15.71 -1.04
N SER A 229 -19.29 15.58 -1.02
CA SER A 229 -18.47 15.40 -2.24
C SER A 229 -18.16 13.95 -2.58
N GLY A 230 -18.24 13.04 -1.61
CA GLY A 230 -17.80 11.66 -1.76
C GLY A 230 -16.29 11.53 -2.00
N ARG A 231 -15.47 12.52 -1.62
CA ARG A 231 -14.02 12.49 -1.84
C ARG A 231 -13.30 11.59 -0.84
N ARG A 232 -12.20 11.00 -1.28
CA ARG A 232 -11.30 10.28 -0.36
C ARG A 232 -10.54 11.28 0.48
N GLN A 233 -10.20 10.89 1.70
CA GLN A 233 -9.47 11.70 2.67
C GLN A 233 -8.23 12.41 2.08
N ALA A 234 -7.41 11.70 1.30
CA ALA A 234 -6.24 12.29 0.67
C ALA A 234 -6.60 13.26 -0.47
N GLU A 235 -7.70 13.02 -1.18
CA GLU A 235 -8.18 13.91 -2.24
C GLU A 235 -8.68 15.23 -1.64
N ILE A 236 -9.38 15.20 -0.50
CA ILE A 236 -9.87 16.40 0.22
C ILE A 236 -8.71 17.36 0.51
N CYS A 237 -7.58 16.82 1.02
CA CYS A 237 -6.41 17.62 1.38
C CYS A 237 -5.56 18.06 0.18
N SER A 238 -5.88 17.64 -1.03
CA SER A 238 -5.15 17.99 -2.26
C SER A 238 -5.93 18.88 -3.22
N LEU A 239 -7.16 19.28 -2.88
CA LEU A 239 -7.99 20.13 -3.72
C LEU A 239 -7.44 21.55 -3.79
N ARG A 240 -6.93 21.95 -4.97
CA ARG A 240 -6.39 23.29 -5.20
C ARG A 240 -7.50 24.26 -5.61
N LEU A 241 -7.56 25.43 -4.97
CA LEU A 241 -8.59 26.45 -5.24
C LEU A 241 -8.56 26.92 -6.71
N ILE A 242 -7.39 26.98 -7.34
CA ILE A 242 -7.25 27.35 -8.76
C ILE A 242 -7.95 26.36 -9.71
N ASN A 243 -8.18 25.13 -9.26
CA ASN A 243 -8.83 24.08 -10.04
C ASN A 243 -10.37 24.14 -9.95
N TRP A 244 -10.90 25.04 -9.18
CA TRP A 244 -12.34 25.25 -9.06
C TRP A 244 -12.87 26.14 -10.19
N LYS A 245 -13.74 25.59 -11.04
CA LYS A 245 -14.44 26.31 -12.11
C LYS A 245 -15.83 26.72 -11.62
N LYS A 246 -15.93 27.91 -11.05
CA LYS A 246 -17.17 28.44 -10.47
C LYS A 246 -18.32 28.52 -11.49
N SER A 247 -18.02 28.85 -12.77
CA SER A 247 -19.01 29.03 -13.81
C SER A 247 -19.88 27.83 -14.13
N ASN A 248 -19.35 26.62 -13.90
CA ASN A 248 -20.03 25.35 -14.18
C ASN A 248 -20.11 24.40 -13.00
N ASN A 249 -19.80 24.89 -11.80
CA ASN A 249 -19.78 24.12 -10.56
C ASN A 249 -18.99 22.81 -10.68
N THR A 250 -17.75 22.88 -11.22
CA THR A 250 -16.86 21.74 -11.31
C THR A 250 -15.51 22.02 -10.66
N TRP A 251 -14.87 20.96 -10.19
CA TRP A 251 -13.53 20.99 -9.62
C TRP A 251 -12.63 19.96 -10.29
N LEU A 252 -11.47 20.35 -10.78
CA LEU A 252 -10.49 19.42 -11.30
C LEU A 252 -9.74 18.76 -10.14
N VAL A 253 -9.94 17.46 -9.97
CA VAL A 253 -9.26 16.63 -8.97
C VAL A 253 -8.07 15.96 -9.62
N GLU A 254 -6.88 16.37 -9.20
CA GLU A 254 -5.61 15.91 -9.78
C GLU A 254 -5.14 14.60 -9.12
N ASN A 255 -4.36 13.82 -9.86
CA ASN A 255 -3.63 12.64 -9.37
C ASN A 255 -4.52 11.61 -8.66
N LEU A 256 -5.70 11.34 -9.19
CA LEU A 256 -6.57 10.29 -8.67
C LEU A 256 -5.83 8.94 -8.61
N LYS A 257 -6.10 8.17 -7.56
CA LYS A 257 -5.51 6.85 -7.39
C LYS A 257 -5.93 5.91 -8.52
N ASP A 258 -5.00 5.59 -9.41
CA ASP A 258 -5.17 4.60 -10.47
C ASP A 258 -4.41 3.31 -10.13
N PRO A 259 -5.02 2.11 -10.35
CA PRO A 259 -4.34 0.82 -10.21
C PRO A 259 -3.05 0.70 -11.03
N ASN A 260 -3.03 1.32 -12.22
CA ASN A 260 -1.87 1.32 -13.11
C ASN A 260 -0.86 2.45 -12.83
N LYS A 261 -1.01 3.18 -11.72
CA LYS A 261 -0.17 4.32 -11.30
C LYS A 261 -0.07 5.45 -12.34
N ARG A 262 -1.06 5.59 -13.20
CA ARG A 262 -1.18 6.74 -14.09
C ARG A 262 -1.64 7.94 -13.29
N LYS A 263 -1.13 9.11 -13.62
CA LYS A 263 -1.71 10.36 -13.14
C LYS A 263 -3.01 10.57 -13.90
N ILE A 264 -4.13 10.46 -13.23
CA ILE A 264 -5.45 10.66 -13.81
C ILE A 264 -6.07 11.86 -13.12
N ASP A 265 -6.45 12.86 -13.92
CA ASP A 265 -7.16 14.03 -13.47
C ASP A 265 -8.59 13.93 -13.98
N ARG A 266 -9.56 14.22 -13.11
CA ARG A 266 -10.98 14.19 -13.46
C ARG A 266 -11.71 15.39 -12.90
N LEU A 267 -12.71 15.86 -13.64
CA LEU A 267 -13.65 16.89 -13.19
C LEU A 267 -14.69 16.26 -12.26
N MET A 268 -14.79 16.79 -11.04
CA MET A 268 -15.83 16.51 -10.07
C MET A 268 -16.95 17.52 -10.25
N LYS A 269 -18.18 17.06 -10.31
CA LYS A 269 -19.36 17.93 -10.24
C LYS A 269 -19.61 18.31 -8.77
N ILE A 270 -19.80 19.60 -8.50
CA ILE A 270 -20.16 20.13 -7.19
C ILE A 270 -21.67 20.24 -7.13
N THR A 271 -22.26 19.64 -6.10
CA THR A 271 -23.70 19.72 -5.82
C THR A 271 -24.01 20.93 -4.94
N PRO A 272 -25.28 21.37 -4.86
CA PRO A 272 -25.67 22.46 -3.97
C PRO A 272 -25.24 22.23 -2.52
N GLU A 273 -25.44 21.04 -1.97
CA GLU A 273 -25.08 20.69 -0.60
C GLU A 273 -23.54 20.74 -0.37
N CYS A 274 -22.78 20.33 -1.39
CA CYS A 274 -21.33 20.43 -1.34
C CYS A 274 -20.86 21.89 -1.39
N MET A 275 -21.59 22.75 -2.15
CA MET A 275 -21.31 24.17 -2.25
C MET A 275 -21.51 24.89 -0.90
N GLU A 276 -22.57 24.58 -0.16
CA GLU A 276 -22.80 25.13 1.19
C GLU A 276 -21.58 24.91 2.11
N VAL A 277 -21.01 23.72 2.09
CA VAL A 277 -19.82 23.43 2.89
C VAL A 277 -18.59 24.19 2.38
N ILE A 278 -18.42 24.31 1.06
CA ILE A 278 -17.31 25.07 0.47
C ILE A 278 -17.40 26.55 0.87
N GLU A 279 -18.57 27.14 0.83
CA GLU A 279 -18.80 28.53 1.21
C GLU A 279 -18.44 28.76 2.69
N GLU A 280 -18.82 27.84 3.57
CA GLU A 280 -18.45 27.91 4.99
C GLU A 280 -16.93 27.82 5.20
N VAL A 281 -16.24 26.92 4.48
CA VAL A 281 -14.78 26.81 4.52
C VAL A 281 -14.09 28.08 4.04
N LEU A 282 -14.69 28.79 3.07
CA LEU A 282 -14.09 30.00 2.48
C LEU A 282 -14.46 31.28 3.22
N LYS A 283 -15.27 31.23 4.28
CA LYS A 283 -15.50 32.41 5.13
C LYS A 283 -14.17 32.95 5.67
N PRO A 284 -13.95 34.26 5.67
CA PRO A 284 -12.67 34.85 6.04
C PRO A 284 -12.10 34.37 7.39
N ASP A 285 -12.94 34.28 8.41
CA ASP A 285 -12.52 33.86 9.77
C ASP A 285 -12.12 32.37 9.80
N THR A 286 -12.90 31.50 9.14
CA THR A 286 -12.59 30.08 9.01
C THR A 286 -11.28 29.90 8.26
N ARG A 287 -11.12 30.60 7.15
CA ARG A 287 -9.93 30.54 6.30
C ARG A 287 -8.68 31.01 7.01
N LYS A 288 -8.74 32.20 7.61
CA LYS A 288 -7.63 32.77 8.37
C LYS A 288 -7.12 31.79 9.42
N ARG A 289 -8.01 31.17 10.17
CA ARG A 289 -7.67 30.28 11.25
C ARG A 289 -7.05 28.97 10.77
N MET A 290 -7.50 28.41 9.64
CA MET A 290 -6.85 27.24 9.02
C MET A 290 -5.41 27.57 8.58
N LEU A 291 -5.16 28.80 8.10
CA LEU A 291 -3.84 29.23 7.63
C LEU A 291 -2.85 29.52 8.76
N GLU A 292 -3.30 29.71 9.98
CA GLU A 292 -2.45 29.85 11.18
C GLU A 292 -1.55 28.62 11.41
N LEU A 293 -1.93 27.45 10.83
CA LEU A 293 -1.10 26.23 10.84
C LEU A 293 0.11 26.27 9.89
N GLY A 294 0.27 27.33 9.10
CA GLY A 294 1.39 27.48 8.17
C GLY A 294 1.25 26.66 6.88
N TYR A 295 0.06 26.12 6.57
CA TYR A 295 -0.22 25.44 5.32
C TYR A 295 -0.47 26.42 4.17
N SER A 296 -0.38 25.91 2.95
CA SER A 296 -0.60 26.69 1.72
C SER A 296 -2.05 27.16 1.62
N ASP A 297 -2.27 28.44 1.33
CA ASP A 297 -3.58 29.04 1.03
C ASP A 297 -4.17 28.61 -0.34
N GLN A 298 -3.39 27.86 -1.12
CA GLN A 298 -3.82 27.34 -2.43
C GLN A 298 -4.79 26.16 -2.32
N LEU A 299 -4.89 25.52 -1.16
CA LEU A 299 -5.72 24.33 -0.94
C LEU A 299 -7.05 24.73 -0.28
N LEU A 300 -8.13 24.01 -0.61
CA LEU A 300 -9.41 24.16 0.08
C LEU A 300 -9.28 23.79 1.56
N PHE A 301 -8.72 22.59 1.84
CA PHE A 301 -8.39 22.15 3.17
C PHE A 301 -6.88 21.94 3.28
N PRO A 302 -6.13 22.94 3.77
CA PRO A 302 -4.69 22.85 3.94
C PRO A 302 -4.32 22.00 5.18
N LEU A 303 -4.59 20.70 5.12
CA LEU A 303 -4.47 19.76 6.24
C LEU A 303 -3.70 18.51 5.82
N ASP A 304 -3.06 17.84 6.79
CA ASP A 304 -2.53 16.50 6.55
C ASP A 304 -3.63 15.43 6.60
N SER A 305 -3.67 14.60 5.57
CA SER A 305 -4.72 13.59 5.45
C SER A 305 -4.70 12.54 6.57
N LYS A 306 -3.54 12.21 7.13
CA LYS A 306 -3.43 11.26 8.24
C LYS A 306 -4.04 11.81 9.52
N THR A 307 -3.82 13.09 9.77
CA THR A 307 -4.38 13.81 10.92
C THR A 307 -5.90 13.75 10.93
N ILE A 308 -6.54 13.95 9.76
CA ILE A 308 -8.01 13.82 9.61
C ILE A 308 -8.49 12.43 10.06
N GLY A 309 -7.85 11.36 9.57
CA GLY A 309 -8.24 10.00 9.93
C GLY A 309 -8.07 9.70 11.42
N THR A 310 -7.00 10.20 12.03
CA THR A 310 -6.72 10.05 13.45
C THR A 310 -7.76 10.80 14.30
N TYR A 311 -8.05 12.03 13.96
CA TYR A 311 -9.07 12.84 14.69
C TYR A 311 -10.46 12.22 14.57
N PHE A 312 -10.84 11.75 13.41
CA PHE A 312 -12.14 11.09 13.21
C PHE A 312 -12.25 9.81 14.05
N THR A 313 -11.25 8.94 14.00
CA THR A 313 -11.24 7.68 14.78
C THR A 313 -11.27 7.96 16.28
N ARG A 314 -10.50 8.95 16.76
CA ARG A 314 -10.49 9.35 18.17
C ARG A 314 -11.84 9.91 18.61
N ALA A 315 -12.49 10.73 17.78
CA ALA A 315 -13.82 11.25 18.06
C ALA A 315 -14.86 10.12 18.17
N CYS A 316 -14.86 9.18 17.23
CA CYS A 316 -15.74 8.00 17.31
C CYS A 316 -15.52 7.23 18.62
N HIS A 317 -14.27 7.03 19.03
CA HIS A 317 -13.97 6.34 20.28
C HIS A 317 -14.48 7.12 21.50
N ILE A 318 -14.25 8.42 21.59
CA ILE A 318 -14.72 9.29 22.68
C ILE A 318 -16.24 9.28 22.77
N LEU A 319 -16.92 9.29 21.63
CA LEU A 319 -18.38 9.30 21.53
C LEU A 319 -19.01 7.90 21.64
N GLY A 320 -18.22 6.83 21.78
CA GLY A 320 -18.72 5.45 21.81
C GLY A 320 -19.31 4.97 20.47
N ILE A 321 -18.99 5.63 19.36
CA ILE A 321 -19.44 5.26 18.01
C ILE A 321 -18.60 4.10 17.51
N GLN A 322 -19.21 2.92 17.36
CA GLN A 322 -18.49 1.72 16.96
C GLN A 322 -18.57 1.46 15.46
N GLY A 323 -17.48 0.97 14.91
CA GLY A 323 -17.44 0.48 13.52
C GLY A 323 -17.44 1.56 12.44
N LEU A 324 -17.65 2.83 12.72
CA LEU A 324 -17.65 3.92 11.76
C LEU A 324 -16.21 4.38 11.44
N ARG A 325 -15.91 4.56 10.16
CA ARG A 325 -14.63 5.06 9.67
C ARG A 325 -14.83 6.27 8.75
N PHE A 326 -13.85 7.14 8.65
CA PHE A 326 -13.93 8.30 7.76
C PHE A 326 -14.27 7.94 6.30
N HIS A 327 -13.81 6.77 5.81
CA HIS A 327 -14.11 6.33 4.45
C HIS A 327 -15.58 5.96 4.25
N ASP A 328 -16.31 5.62 5.31
CA ASP A 328 -17.72 5.28 5.24
C ASP A 328 -18.60 6.52 4.91
N LEU A 329 -18.09 7.74 5.17
CA LEU A 329 -18.71 8.98 4.72
C LEU A 329 -18.83 9.08 3.19
N ARG A 330 -17.86 8.52 2.46
CA ARG A 330 -17.92 8.43 1.01
C ARG A 330 -18.98 7.42 0.55
N HIS A 331 -19.20 6.34 1.31
CA HIS A 331 -20.28 5.41 1.06
C HIS A 331 -21.63 6.10 1.30
N GLU A 332 -21.74 6.83 2.38
CA GLU A 332 -22.92 7.63 2.70
C GLU A 332 -23.23 8.66 1.61
N ALA A 333 -22.23 9.40 1.12
CA ALA A 333 -22.40 10.33 0.00
C ALA A 333 -23.02 9.66 -1.23
N ALA A 334 -22.45 8.52 -1.65
CA ALA A 334 -22.96 7.80 -2.81
C ALA A 334 -24.39 7.24 -2.57
N THR A 335 -24.68 6.82 -1.34
CA THR A 335 -26.01 6.36 -0.92
C THR A 335 -27.03 7.50 -1.01
N ARG A 336 -26.72 8.66 -0.43
CA ARG A 336 -27.63 9.85 -0.46
C ARG A 336 -27.99 10.27 -1.86
N TYR A 337 -27.01 10.38 -2.76
CA TYR A 337 -27.28 10.74 -4.15
C TYR A 337 -28.06 9.65 -4.90
N ALA A 338 -27.85 8.38 -4.57
CA ALA A 338 -28.67 7.30 -5.15
C ALA A 338 -30.11 7.34 -4.64
N GLU A 339 -30.32 7.64 -3.36
CA GLU A 339 -31.65 7.88 -2.76
C GLU A 339 -32.37 9.08 -3.41
N ASP A 340 -31.61 10.10 -3.79
CA ASP A 340 -32.12 11.30 -4.52
C ASP A 340 -32.34 11.03 -6.02
N GLY A 341 -32.24 9.78 -6.46
CA GLY A 341 -32.53 9.37 -7.83
C GLY A 341 -31.41 9.60 -8.84
N PHE A 342 -30.18 9.89 -8.40
CA PHE A 342 -29.05 10.04 -9.32
C PHE A 342 -28.70 8.72 -9.98
N THR A 343 -28.54 8.74 -11.28
CA THR A 343 -28.11 7.58 -12.08
C THR A 343 -26.64 7.23 -11.81
N VAL A 344 -26.24 5.98 -12.12
CA VAL A 344 -24.83 5.55 -11.95
C VAL A 344 -23.82 6.46 -12.65
N PRO A 345 -24.04 6.95 -13.89
CA PRO A 345 -23.15 7.93 -14.52
C PRO A 345 -23.07 9.26 -13.75
N GLN A 346 -24.19 9.74 -13.20
CA GLN A 346 -24.20 10.96 -12.37
C GLN A 346 -23.45 10.76 -11.05
N LEU A 347 -23.64 9.61 -10.40
CA LEU A 347 -22.86 9.23 -9.21
C LEU A 347 -21.34 9.17 -9.50
N GLU A 348 -20.96 8.66 -10.68
CA GLU A 348 -19.54 8.65 -11.10
C GLU A 348 -18.98 10.08 -11.24
N GLN A 349 -19.74 11.01 -11.80
CA GLN A 349 -19.33 12.42 -11.96
C GLN A 349 -19.10 13.13 -10.61
N ILE A 350 -19.87 12.77 -9.59
CA ILE A 350 -19.73 13.34 -8.24
C ILE A 350 -18.63 12.62 -7.49
N THR A 351 -18.70 11.29 -7.37
CA THR A 351 -17.83 10.51 -6.49
C THR A 351 -16.51 10.10 -7.14
N LEU A 352 -16.38 10.21 -8.47
CA LEU A 352 -15.22 9.79 -9.28
C LEU A 352 -14.77 8.34 -9.00
N HIS A 353 -15.73 7.42 -8.88
CA HIS A 353 -15.40 6.00 -8.83
C HIS A 353 -14.85 5.54 -10.18
N SER A 354 -13.75 4.77 -10.16
CA SER A 354 -13.13 4.25 -11.38
C SER A 354 -13.80 2.98 -11.93
N SER A 355 -14.71 2.39 -11.17
CA SER A 355 -15.39 1.14 -11.53
C SER A 355 -16.88 1.20 -11.22
N TRP A 356 -17.69 0.97 -12.22
CA TRP A 356 -19.15 0.85 -12.08
C TRP A 356 -19.56 -0.31 -11.17
N ASN A 357 -18.76 -1.39 -11.13
CA ASN A 357 -19.01 -2.49 -10.21
C ASN A 357 -19.04 -2.03 -8.74
N THR A 358 -18.28 -0.99 -8.40
CA THR A 358 -18.31 -0.39 -7.06
C THR A 358 -19.61 0.39 -6.84
N LEU A 359 -20.16 0.99 -7.89
CA LEU A 359 -21.40 1.79 -7.83
C LEU A 359 -22.68 0.92 -7.94
N ARG A 360 -22.59 -0.30 -8.44
CA ARG A 360 -23.76 -1.22 -8.54
C ARG A 360 -24.46 -1.46 -7.20
N ARG A 361 -23.74 -1.35 -6.09
CA ARG A 361 -24.31 -1.51 -4.74
C ARG A 361 -25.35 -0.43 -4.38
N TYR A 362 -25.37 0.69 -5.12
CA TYR A 362 -26.28 1.80 -4.90
C TYR A 362 -27.48 1.83 -5.85
N VAL A 363 -27.66 0.82 -6.71
CA VAL A 363 -28.72 0.81 -7.74
C VAL A 363 -30.11 0.54 -7.14
N ASN A 364 -30.18 -0.23 -6.05
CA ASN A 364 -31.44 -0.63 -5.41
C ASN A 364 -31.50 -0.13 -3.97
N ILE A 365 -31.42 1.17 -3.78
CA ILE A 365 -31.50 1.79 -2.46
C ILE A 365 -32.87 2.43 -2.31
N HIS A 366 -33.49 2.23 -1.14
CA HIS A 366 -34.72 2.91 -0.75
C HIS A 366 -34.38 4.22 -0.05
N HIS A 367 -35.18 5.25 -0.33
CA HIS A 367 -35.03 6.56 0.30
C HIS A 367 -35.22 6.43 1.82
N ARG A 368 -34.38 7.12 2.57
CA ARG A 368 -34.47 7.27 4.03
C ARG A 368 -35.06 8.64 4.35
N ASP A 369 -36.07 8.68 5.20
CA ASP A 369 -36.79 9.92 5.56
C ASP A 369 -36.04 10.77 6.59
N ASP A 370 -35.14 10.18 7.37
CA ASP A 370 -34.45 10.78 8.53
C ASP A 370 -33.01 11.24 8.24
N ARG A 371 -32.75 11.75 7.05
CA ARG A 371 -31.41 12.21 6.67
C ARG A 371 -31.12 13.61 7.22
N LEU A 372 -30.12 13.68 8.10
CA LEU A 372 -29.59 14.96 8.60
C LEU A 372 -28.89 15.73 7.48
N THR A 373 -29.18 17.01 7.32
CA THR A 373 -28.49 17.93 6.40
C THR A 373 -27.34 18.66 7.11
N PHE A 374 -26.43 19.26 6.32
CA PHE A 374 -25.35 20.08 6.87
C PHE A 374 -25.87 21.25 7.69
N LYS A 375 -26.86 21.95 7.16
CA LYS A 375 -27.44 23.14 7.78
C LYS A 375 -28.09 22.82 9.13
N GLU A 376 -28.96 21.82 9.16
CA GLU A 376 -29.58 21.35 10.41
C GLU A 376 -28.55 20.94 11.45
N ALA A 377 -27.52 20.19 11.04
CA ALA A 377 -26.48 19.73 11.94
C ALA A 377 -25.67 20.88 12.55
N ILE A 378 -25.39 21.92 11.78
CA ILE A 378 -24.68 23.12 12.28
C ILE A 378 -25.57 23.95 13.19
N GLU A 379 -26.84 24.14 12.84
CA GLU A 379 -27.80 24.87 13.69
C GLU A 379 -27.92 24.22 15.08
N VAL A 380 -28.04 22.91 15.15
CA VAL A 380 -28.06 22.18 16.42
C VAL A 380 -26.72 22.30 17.16
N ALA A 381 -25.59 22.14 16.45
CA ALA A 381 -24.26 22.24 17.09
C ALA A 381 -23.96 23.64 17.62
N GLU A 382 -24.43 24.70 16.96
CA GLU A 382 -24.33 26.09 17.42
C GLU A 382 -25.14 26.30 18.69
N LYS A 383 -26.39 25.87 18.70
CA LYS A 383 -27.26 25.95 19.88
C LYS A 383 -26.67 25.21 21.07
N GLU A 384 -26.25 23.96 20.88
CA GLU A 384 -25.60 23.17 21.93
C GLU A 384 -24.33 23.82 22.47
N PHE A 385 -23.53 24.43 21.58
CA PHE A 385 -22.34 25.15 21.99
C PHE A 385 -22.67 26.39 22.80
N ASP A 386 -23.63 27.20 22.37
CA ASP A 386 -24.00 28.45 23.03
C ASP A 386 -24.63 28.19 24.40
N GLU A 387 -25.49 27.16 24.52
CA GLU A 387 -26.04 26.70 25.79
C GLU A 387 -24.95 26.24 26.76
N TRP A 388 -24.02 25.41 26.28
CA TRP A 388 -22.90 24.92 27.06
C TRP A 388 -21.95 26.05 27.48
N TYR A 389 -21.58 26.95 26.54
CA TYR A 389 -20.64 28.04 26.78
C TYR A 389 -21.27 29.16 27.62
N GLY A 390 -22.55 29.42 27.44
CA GLY A 390 -23.32 30.39 28.22
C GLY A 390 -23.40 30.07 29.69
N GLY A 391 -23.39 28.79 30.05
CA GLY A 391 -23.39 28.33 31.43
C GLY A 391 -22.08 28.54 32.21
N PHE A 392 -20.98 28.95 31.52
CA PHE A 392 -19.68 29.13 32.18
C PHE A 392 -19.44 30.55 32.68
N SER A 393 -18.89 30.71 33.92
CA SER A 393 -18.27 31.92 34.38
C SER A 393 -17.01 32.25 33.52
N GLU A 394 -16.57 33.53 33.53
CA GLU A 394 -15.35 33.94 32.79
C GLU A 394 -14.13 33.06 33.12
N ARG A 395 -13.96 32.72 34.40
CA ARG A 395 -12.86 31.87 34.89
C ARG A 395 -12.96 30.45 34.33
N GLN A 396 -14.16 29.88 34.30
CA GLN A 396 -14.40 28.52 33.72
C GLN A 396 -14.20 28.53 32.21
N ARG A 397 -14.55 29.61 31.50
CA ARG A 397 -14.28 29.78 30.07
C ARG A 397 -12.76 29.77 29.77
N TYR A 398 -11.97 30.34 30.66
CA TYR A 398 -10.51 30.36 30.54
C TYR A 398 -9.93 28.95 30.79
N VAL A 399 -10.34 28.27 31.86
CA VAL A 399 -9.90 26.91 32.22
C VAL A 399 -10.32 25.91 31.14
N ALA A 400 -11.55 25.95 30.68
CA ALA A 400 -12.04 25.08 29.60
C ALA A 400 -11.26 25.23 28.28
N LYS A 401 -10.49 26.33 28.12
CA LYS A 401 -9.57 26.55 27.00
C LYS A 401 -8.22 25.86 27.22
N ILE A 402 -7.78 25.73 28.46
CA ILE A 402 -6.47 25.13 28.84
C ILE A 402 -6.56 23.60 28.93
N ASP A 403 -7.57 23.04 29.59
CA ASP A 403 -7.72 21.61 29.82
C ASP A 403 -7.73 20.77 28.53
N TYR A 404 -8.06 21.38 27.40
CA TYR A 404 -8.03 20.69 26.11
C TYR A 404 -6.63 20.62 25.51
N ILE A 405 -5.75 21.54 25.83
CA ILE A 405 -4.35 21.54 25.35
C ILE A 405 -3.61 20.36 26.00
N GLU A 406 -3.80 20.14 27.31
CA GLU A 406 -3.20 19.03 28.05
C GLU A 406 -3.76 17.64 27.64
N ALA A 407 -5.04 17.57 27.28
CA ALA A 407 -5.65 16.32 26.78
C ALA A 407 -5.29 15.97 25.32
N ALA A 408 -4.71 16.92 24.57
CA ALA A 408 -4.28 16.70 23.18
C ALA A 408 -2.85 16.16 23.08
N ASP A 409 -2.06 16.25 24.16
CA ASP A 409 -0.67 15.80 24.24
C ASP A 409 -0.51 14.39 24.85
N ILE A 410 -1.61 13.69 25.19
CA ILE A 410 -1.66 12.30 25.62
C ILE A 410 -2.30 11.44 24.50
#